data_e6c62a3d6b8e0051bd88becded747b90
#
_entry.id   e6c62a3d6b8e0051bd88becded747b90
#
_cell.length_a   1.000
_cell.length_b   1.000
_cell.length_c   1.000
_cell.angle_alpha   90.00
_cell.angle_beta   90.00
_cell.angle_gamma   90.00
#
_symmetry.space_group_name_H-M   'P 1'
#
loop_
_entity.id
_entity.type
_entity.pdbx_description
1 polymer ?
#
loop_
_entity_poly.entity_id
_entity_poly.type
_entity_poly.pdbx_seq_one_letter_code
_entity_poly.pdbx_strand_id
1 'polypeptide(L)'
;YTTAHTLSLHDALPISSDMRNETTMVLTNSKGKSRTNKMISQILNGSEKQITWFIEPKDDRGVAFLKIEHSDKDDEMRMWLPEFKKIRRISSKRKGDSFMASDLSYEDLSNRELKHHTYKRLNDEVVSNIDCYVIDVFPGVDAKSTYSKHTSWIDKSTLNIIKEESFDKRGELIKKKRFLHKKIKDYYVMSQIDVENVQKKHTTKVIFDKIEVDQGIKSSLFQEKNLKGLPK
;
A
#
# COMPACT_ATOMS: atom_id res chain seq x y z
N TYR A 1 37.61 -2.38 10.23
CA TYR A 1 36.87 -3.59 9.76
C TYR A 1 35.53 -3.61 10.45
N THR A 2 34.49 -3.10 9.77
CA THR A 2 33.12 -3.14 10.24
C THR A 2 32.52 -4.42 9.70
N THR A 3 32.29 -5.39 10.56
CA THR A 3 31.54 -6.61 10.22
C THR A 3 30.12 -6.22 9.83
N ALA A 4 29.82 -6.32 8.54
CA ALA A 4 28.44 -6.29 8.06
C ALA A 4 27.73 -7.52 8.65
N HIS A 5 26.85 -7.32 9.63
CA HIS A 5 25.89 -8.32 10.00
C HIS A 5 24.95 -8.50 8.79
N THR A 6 25.21 -9.53 8.02
CA THR A 6 24.27 -10.07 7.04
C THR A 6 23.06 -10.54 7.86
N LEU A 7 21.96 -9.80 7.82
CA LEU A 7 20.67 -10.28 8.33
C LEU A 7 20.39 -11.59 7.59
N SER A 8 20.39 -12.70 8.32
CA SER A 8 19.99 -14.00 7.80
C SER A 8 18.51 -13.91 7.38
N LEU A 9 18.12 -14.57 6.30
CA LEU A 9 16.71 -14.74 5.93
C LEU A 9 15.85 -15.33 7.08
N HIS A 10 16.47 -15.90 8.11
CA HIS A 10 15.80 -16.41 9.31
C HIS A 10 15.43 -15.32 10.32
N ASP A 11 15.99 -14.10 10.20
CA ASP A 11 15.71 -12.99 11.09
C ASP A 11 14.60 -12.08 10.55
N ALA A 12 14.07 -12.35 9.36
CA ALA A 12 12.92 -11.63 8.80
C ALA A 12 11.66 -11.99 9.61
N LEU A 13 10.89 -10.97 9.98
CA LEU A 13 9.59 -11.19 10.63
C LEU A 13 8.68 -12.01 9.70
N PRO A 14 7.91 -12.97 10.24
CA PRO A 14 7.03 -13.78 9.43
C PRO A 14 5.97 -12.94 8.73
N ILE A 15 5.77 -13.21 7.44
CA ILE A 15 4.72 -12.61 6.61
C ILE A 15 3.68 -13.69 6.35
N SER A 16 2.38 -13.37 6.56
CA SER A 16 1.31 -14.31 6.26
C SER A 16 1.28 -14.67 4.76
N SER A 17 1.02 -15.93 4.44
CA SER A 17 0.91 -16.38 3.05
C SER A 17 -0.25 -15.71 2.32
N ASP A 18 -1.35 -15.49 3.02
CA ASP A 18 -2.54 -14.82 2.50
C ASP A 18 -3.27 -14.04 3.61
N MET A 19 -4.10 -13.10 3.18
CA MET A 19 -4.90 -12.28 4.08
C MET A 19 -6.24 -11.90 3.41
N ARG A 20 -7.32 -11.94 4.18
CA ARG A 20 -8.60 -11.33 3.86
C ARG A 20 -8.90 -10.23 4.87
N ASN A 21 -9.49 -9.14 4.43
CA ASN A 21 -9.96 -8.08 5.33
C ASN A 21 -11.17 -7.33 4.76
N GLU A 22 -11.89 -6.67 5.66
CA GLU A 22 -12.79 -5.59 5.31
C GLU A 22 -12.03 -4.25 5.49
N THR A 23 -12.24 -3.32 4.57
CA THR A 23 -11.53 -2.04 4.58
C THR A 23 -12.53 -0.89 4.54
N THR A 24 -12.36 0.06 5.46
CA THR A 24 -13.05 1.35 5.41
C THR A 24 -12.06 2.44 5.00
N MET A 25 -12.35 3.15 3.93
CA MET A 25 -11.54 4.27 3.44
C MET A 25 -12.34 5.56 3.51
N VAL A 26 -11.86 6.52 4.30
CA VAL A 26 -12.47 7.84 4.49
C VAL A 26 -11.59 8.90 3.84
N LEU A 27 -12.15 9.61 2.87
CA LEU A 27 -11.50 10.71 2.16
C LEU A 27 -12.08 12.03 2.67
N THR A 28 -11.22 12.99 3.04
CA THR A 28 -11.67 14.30 3.52
C THR A 28 -10.96 15.41 2.75
N ASN A 29 -11.73 16.28 2.13
CA ASN A 29 -11.18 17.39 1.35
C ASN A 29 -10.84 18.62 2.21
N SER A 30 -10.22 19.62 1.60
CA SER A 30 -9.81 20.89 2.26
C SER A 30 -10.95 21.69 2.90
N LYS A 31 -12.22 21.39 2.56
CA LYS A 31 -13.42 22.00 3.15
C LYS A 31 -14.04 21.14 4.26
N GLY A 32 -13.39 20.05 4.66
CA GLY A 32 -13.88 19.13 5.69
C GLY A 32 -14.99 18.17 5.23
N LYS A 33 -15.37 18.19 3.93
CA LYS A 33 -16.37 17.25 3.41
C LYS A 33 -15.73 15.88 3.23
N SER A 34 -16.37 14.84 3.77
CA SER A 34 -15.88 13.47 3.73
C SER A 34 -16.73 12.57 2.84
N ARG A 35 -16.06 11.55 2.25
CA ARG A 35 -16.66 10.41 1.56
C ARG A 35 -16.10 9.13 2.14
N THR A 36 -16.93 8.14 2.34
CA THR A 36 -16.53 6.83 2.88
C THR A 36 -16.79 5.74 1.85
N ASN A 37 -15.77 4.92 1.61
CA ASN A 37 -15.87 3.70 0.83
C ASN A 37 -15.65 2.49 1.75
N LYS A 38 -16.40 1.41 1.54
CA LYS A 38 -16.14 0.11 2.17
C LYS A 38 -15.80 -0.92 1.11
N MET A 39 -14.85 -1.76 1.42
CA MET A 39 -14.26 -2.73 0.50
C MET A 39 -14.02 -4.07 1.21
N ILE A 40 -13.97 -5.14 0.42
CA ILE A 40 -13.43 -6.42 0.85
C ILE A 40 -12.18 -6.66 0.01
N SER A 41 -11.08 -7.02 0.66
CA SER A 41 -9.82 -7.31 -0.02
C SER A 41 -9.36 -8.72 0.29
N GLN A 42 -8.76 -9.36 -0.71
CA GLN A 42 -8.00 -10.59 -0.56
C GLN A 42 -6.62 -10.39 -1.15
N ILE A 43 -5.63 -10.86 -0.42
CA ILE A 43 -4.20 -10.58 -0.66
C ILE A 43 -3.45 -11.90 -0.56
N LEU A 44 -2.43 -12.07 -1.39
CA LEU A 44 -1.57 -13.26 -1.43
C LEU A 44 -0.11 -12.84 -1.55
N ASN A 45 0.79 -13.61 -0.91
CA ASN A 45 2.23 -13.45 -0.98
C ASN A 45 2.71 -12.03 -0.63
N GLY A 46 2.42 -11.55 0.58
CA GLY A 46 2.89 -10.24 1.01
C GLY A 46 2.46 -9.08 0.09
N SER A 47 1.25 -9.16 -0.48
CA SER A 47 0.68 -8.18 -1.42
C SER A 47 1.17 -8.25 -2.86
N GLU A 48 1.91 -9.29 -3.28
CA GLU A 48 2.20 -9.51 -4.71
C GLU A 48 0.92 -9.59 -5.54
N LYS A 49 -0.13 -10.24 -4.99
CA LYS A 49 -1.45 -10.32 -5.61
C LYS A 49 -2.49 -9.76 -4.68
N GLN A 50 -3.30 -8.88 -5.21
CA GLN A 50 -4.40 -8.26 -4.47
C GLN A 50 -5.64 -8.15 -5.35
N ILE A 51 -6.79 -8.50 -4.80
CA ILE A 51 -8.09 -8.22 -5.39
C ILE A 51 -8.95 -7.52 -4.34
N THR A 52 -9.60 -6.43 -4.74
CA THR A 52 -10.41 -5.59 -3.85
C THR A 52 -11.74 -5.29 -4.52
N TRP A 53 -12.85 -5.48 -3.82
CA TRP A 53 -14.20 -5.16 -4.29
C TRP A 53 -14.81 -4.07 -3.43
N PHE A 54 -15.33 -3.04 -4.07
CA PHE A 54 -16.08 -1.98 -3.41
C PHE A 54 -17.51 -2.45 -3.13
N ILE A 55 -17.93 -2.31 -1.87
CA ILE A 55 -19.27 -2.73 -1.41
C ILE A 55 -20.15 -1.54 -1.02
N GLU A 56 -19.57 -0.44 -0.66
CA GLU A 56 -20.22 0.85 -0.36
C GLU A 56 -19.34 2.02 -0.82
N PRO A 57 -19.92 3.17 -1.17
CA PRO A 57 -21.35 3.48 -1.31
C PRO A 57 -21.97 2.83 -2.55
N LYS A 58 -23.28 3.00 -2.77
CA LYS A 58 -24.03 2.42 -3.89
C LYS A 58 -23.41 2.75 -5.25
N ASP A 59 -22.90 3.97 -5.42
CA ASP A 59 -22.30 4.44 -6.68
C ASP A 59 -21.01 3.71 -7.03
N ASP A 60 -20.26 3.25 -6.03
CA ASP A 60 -19.00 2.50 -6.24
C ASP A 60 -19.20 1.00 -6.11
N ARG A 61 -20.40 0.54 -5.71
CA ARG A 61 -20.66 -0.88 -5.48
C ARG A 61 -20.42 -1.72 -6.73
N GLY A 62 -19.59 -2.75 -6.58
CA GLY A 62 -19.23 -3.66 -7.66
C GLY A 62 -18.02 -3.19 -8.48
N VAL A 63 -17.49 -1.98 -8.26
CA VAL A 63 -16.16 -1.64 -8.74
C VAL A 63 -15.18 -2.62 -8.11
N ALA A 64 -14.21 -3.12 -8.88
CA ALA A 64 -13.20 -4.01 -8.36
C ALA A 64 -11.83 -3.71 -8.94
N PHE A 65 -10.80 -3.91 -8.12
CA PHE A 65 -9.42 -3.69 -8.47
C PHE A 65 -8.61 -4.98 -8.33
N LEU A 66 -7.79 -5.28 -9.32
CA LEU A 66 -6.84 -6.39 -9.32
C LEU A 66 -5.44 -5.84 -9.54
N LYS A 67 -4.51 -6.25 -8.68
CA LYS A 67 -3.07 -6.03 -8.81
C LYS A 67 -2.36 -7.37 -8.82
N ILE A 68 -1.40 -7.54 -9.73
CA ILE A 68 -0.46 -8.65 -9.79
C ILE A 68 0.90 -8.06 -10.07
N GLU A 69 1.83 -8.21 -9.12
CA GLU A 69 3.21 -7.79 -9.25
C GLU A 69 4.02 -8.88 -9.98
N HIS A 70 5.02 -8.45 -10.73
CA HIS A 70 5.93 -9.30 -11.47
C HIS A 70 7.37 -8.88 -11.22
N SER A 71 8.28 -9.85 -11.10
CA SER A 71 9.72 -9.60 -10.90
C SER A 71 10.47 -9.28 -12.19
N ASP A 72 9.87 -9.58 -13.35
CA ASP A 72 10.51 -9.57 -14.69
C ASP A 72 9.84 -8.62 -15.69
N LYS A 73 8.71 -8.04 -15.34
CA LYS A 73 7.95 -7.11 -16.19
C LYS A 73 7.17 -6.11 -15.33
N ASP A 74 6.52 -5.13 -15.99
CA ASP A 74 5.63 -4.18 -15.32
C ASP A 74 4.46 -4.90 -14.64
N ASP A 75 4.06 -4.39 -13.47
CA ASP A 75 2.91 -4.88 -12.73
C ASP A 75 1.61 -4.80 -13.54
N GLU A 76 0.74 -5.76 -13.31
CA GLU A 76 -0.59 -5.76 -13.90
C GLU A 76 -1.59 -5.16 -12.91
N MET A 77 -2.19 -4.05 -13.31
CA MET A 77 -3.29 -3.43 -12.57
C MET A 77 -4.51 -3.28 -13.45
N ARG A 78 -5.66 -3.74 -12.96
CA ARG A 78 -6.92 -3.72 -13.67
C ARG A 78 -8.03 -3.25 -12.76
N MET A 79 -8.94 -2.46 -13.32
CA MET A 79 -10.13 -1.99 -12.62
C MET A 79 -11.38 -2.39 -13.42
N TRP A 80 -12.28 -3.11 -12.79
CA TRP A 80 -13.61 -3.38 -13.30
C TRP A 80 -14.54 -2.22 -12.95
N LEU A 81 -15.20 -1.68 -13.95
CA LEU A 81 -16.16 -0.60 -13.83
C LEU A 81 -17.55 -1.14 -14.25
N PRO A 82 -18.41 -1.51 -13.30
CA PRO A 82 -19.69 -2.18 -13.60
C PRO A 82 -20.65 -1.32 -14.42
N GLU A 83 -20.68 -0.02 -14.19
CA GLU A 83 -21.48 0.94 -14.95
C GLU A 83 -21.19 0.88 -16.46
N PHE A 84 -19.91 0.78 -16.82
CA PHE A 84 -19.46 0.69 -18.21
C PHE A 84 -19.32 -0.75 -18.72
N LYS A 85 -19.52 -1.77 -17.85
CA LYS A 85 -19.26 -3.18 -18.13
C LYS A 85 -17.88 -3.43 -18.77
N LYS A 86 -16.87 -2.68 -18.32
CA LYS A 86 -15.51 -2.70 -18.88
C LYS A 86 -14.45 -2.92 -17.82
N ILE A 87 -13.40 -3.64 -18.23
CA ILE A 87 -12.14 -3.70 -17.49
C ILE A 87 -11.19 -2.64 -18.06
N ARG A 88 -10.71 -1.75 -17.19
CA ARG A 88 -9.71 -0.74 -17.52
C ARG A 88 -8.35 -1.20 -17.02
N ARG A 89 -7.39 -1.31 -17.92
CA ARG A 89 -5.98 -1.49 -17.54
C ARG A 89 -5.40 -0.16 -17.06
N ILE A 90 -4.70 -0.21 -15.92
CA ILE A 90 -3.90 0.91 -15.42
C ILE A 90 -2.46 0.67 -15.89
N SER A 91 -1.98 1.53 -16.79
CA SER A 91 -0.62 1.40 -17.30
C SER A 91 0.41 1.91 -16.29
N SER A 92 1.65 1.46 -16.40
CA SER A 92 2.77 1.92 -15.56
C SER A 92 3.00 3.44 -15.62
N LYS A 93 2.65 4.09 -16.74
CA LYS A 93 2.68 5.56 -16.87
C LYS A 93 1.67 6.28 -15.99
N ARG A 94 0.62 5.58 -15.55
CA ARG A 94 -0.47 6.11 -14.72
C ARG A 94 -0.38 5.69 -13.26
N LYS A 95 0.72 5.09 -12.83
CA LYS A 95 0.86 4.62 -11.45
C LYS A 95 0.84 5.76 -10.41
N GLY A 96 1.13 6.99 -10.81
CA GLY A 96 0.99 8.18 -9.98
C GLY A 96 -0.44 8.73 -9.86
N ASP A 97 -1.40 8.23 -10.65
CA ASP A 97 -2.79 8.64 -10.53
C ASP A 97 -3.38 8.19 -9.18
N SER A 98 -4.32 8.99 -8.66
CA SER A 98 -5.02 8.66 -7.41
C SER A 98 -5.85 7.38 -7.53
N PHE A 99 -5.74 6.49 -6.55
CA PHE A 99 -6.61 5.34 -6.40
C PHE A 99 -7.97 5.80 -5.84
N MET A 100 -9.03 5.68 -6.64
CA MET A 100 -10.41 6.01 -6.23
C MET A 100 -10.56 7.38 -5.56
N ALA A 101 -9.90 8.40 -6.12
CA ALA A 101 -9.84 9.77 -5.60
C ALA A 101 -9.22 9.92 -4.20
N SER A 102 -8.59 8.89 -3.65
CA SER A 102 -7.84 8.95 -2.40
C SER A 102 -6.48 9.63 -2.57
N ASP A 103 -5.77 9.86 -1.48
CA ASP A 103 -4.39 10.34 -1.49
C ASP A 103 -3.36 9.24 -1.72
N LEU A 104 -3.80 7.98 -1.78
CA LEU A 104 -3.00 6.89 -2.27
C LEU A 104 -3.00 6.88 -3.79
N SER A 105 -1.82 6.73 -4.40
CA SER A 105 -1.68 6.47 -5.84
C SER A 105 -1.63 4.96 -6.10
N TYR A 106 -1.76 4.54 -7.35
CA TYR A 106 -1.52 3.14 -7.70
C TYR A 106 -0.11 2.69 -7.35
N GLU A 107 0.88 3.61 -7.39
CA GLU A 107 2.24 3.34 -6.95
C GLU A 107 2.32 3.02 -5.46
N ASP A 108 1.53 3.73 -4.63
CA ASP A 108 1.50 3.48 -3.17
C ASP A 108 0.88 2.11 -2.81
N LEU A 109 0.20 1.46 -3.74
CA LEU A 109 -0.38 0.12 -3.56
C LEU A 109 0.59 -1.01 -3.94
N SER A 110 1.73 -0.71 -4.57
CA SER A 110 2.74 -1.69 -4.99
C SER A 110 3.86 -1.80 -3.99
N ASN A 111 4.44 -2.98 -3.89
CA ASN A 111 5.69 -3.19 -3.17
C ASN A 111 6.85 -2.49 -3.90
N ARG A 112 7.79 -1.94 -3.15
CA ARG A 112 9.01 -1.37 -3.70
C ARG A 112 10.03 -2.47 -3.93
N GLU A 113 10.47 -2.65 -5.16
CA GLU A 113 11.58 -3.54 -5.46
C GLU A 113 12.89 -2.92 -4.95
N LEU A 114 13.52 -3.58 -3.96
CA LEU A 114 14.72 -3.05 -3.31
C LEU A 114 15.85 -2.75 -4.28
N LYS A 115 16.04 -3.59 -5.29
CA LYS A 115 17.10 -3.46 -6.32
C LYS A 115 16.99 -2.20 -7.18
N HIS A 116 15.80 -1.61 -7.26
CA HIS A 116 15.54 -0.41 -8.06
C HIS A 116 15.64 0.89 -7.26
N HIS A 117 16.10 0.82 -6.01
CA HIS A 117 16.21 1.97 -5.12
C HIS A 117 17.60 2.05 -4.49
N THR A 118 18.03 3.24 -4.16
CA THR A 118 19.19 3.48 -3.31
C THR A 118 18.74 4.00 -1.95
N TYR A 119 19.55 3.76 -0.93
CA TYR A 119 19.18 3.98 0.46
C TYR A 119 20.26 4.77 1.17
N LYS A 120 19.85 5.75 1.99
CA LYS A 120 20.74 6.50 2.85
C LYS A 120 20.21 6.42 4.29
N ARG A 121 21.02 5.83 5.17
CA ARG A 121 20.73 5.81 6.60
C ARG A 121 20.93 7.21 7.18
N LEU A 122 19.93 7.71 7.92
CA LEU A 122 19.99 8.95 8.69
C LEU A 122 20.16 8.62 10.19
N ASN A 123 20.28 9.65 11.03
CA ASN A 123 20.28 9.48 12.47
C ASN A 123 18.94 8.89 12.94
N ASP A 124 18.99 8.10 14.00
CA ASP A 124 17.81 7.53 14.62
C ASP A 124 16.93 8.61 15.22
N GLU A 125 15.64 8.40 15.18
CA GLU A 125 14.65 9.30 15.78
C GLU A 125 13.66 8.54 16.63
N VAL A 126 13.07 9.22 17.62
CA VAL A 126 11.93 8.70 18.39
C VAL A 126 10.65 9.29 17.83
N VAL A 127 9.72 8.45 17.38
CA VAL A 127 8.42 8.84 16.85
C VAL A 127 7.32 8.20 17.69
N SER A 128 6.49 9.01 18.35
CA SER A 128 5.40 8.52 19.22
C SER A 128 5.90 7.50 20.28
N ASN A 129 7.04 7.76 20.91
CA ASN A 129 7.74 6.90 21.88
C ASN A 129 8.26 5.56 21.32
N ILE A 130 8.45 5.47 20.00
CA ILE A 130 9.03 4.30 19.33
C ILE A 130 10.39 4.69 18.76
N ASP A 131 11.44 3.96 19.12
CA ASP A 131 12.77 4.10 18.56
C ASP A 131 12.80 3.64 17.11
N CYS A 132 13.19 4.53 16.20
CA CYS A 132 13.14 4.30 14.77
C CYS A 132 14.50 4.36 14.10
N TYR A 133 14.71 3.46 13.15
CA TYR A 133 15.63 3.69 12.06
C TYR A 133 15.02 4.70 11.08
N VAL A 134 15.82 5.68 10.62
CA VAL A 134 15.37 6.64 9.61
C VAL A 134 16.16 6.42 8.33
N ILE A 135 15.46 6.21 7.23
CA ILE A 135 16.05 5.87 5.95
C ILE A 135 15.46 6.75 4.85
N ASP A 136 16.31 7.47 4.13
CA ASP A 136 15.95 8.06 2.85
C ASP A 136 16.04 6.99 1.76
N VAL A 137 15.01 6.91 0.93
CA VAL A 137 14.85 5.96 -0.17
C VAL A 137 14.74 6.76 -1.47
N PHE A 138 15.67 6.54 -2.39
CA PHE A 138 15.72 7.24 -3.67
C PHE A 138 15.41 6.26 -4.80
N PRO A 139 14.30 6.45 -5.52
CA PRO A 139 13.97 5.64 -6.70
C PRO A 139 15.00 5.85 -7.82
N GLY A 140 15.56 4.76 -8.32
CA GLY A 140 16.33 4.76 -9.58
C GLY A 140 15.43 4.87 -10.81
N VAL A 141 16.05 4.95 -11.97
CA VAL A 141 15.32 5.07 -13.26
C VAL A 141 14.37 3.88 -13.48
N ASP A 142 14.83 2.67 -13.17
CA ASP A 142 14.06 1.44 -13.37
C ASP A 142 12.84 1.33 -12.46
N ALA A 143 12.85 2.02 -11.31
CA ALA A 143 11.68 2.11 -10.44
C ALA A 143 10.50 2.82 -11.12
N LYS A 144 10.75 3.63 -12.17
CA LYS A 144 9.72 4.44 -12.87
C LYS A 144 8.81 5.19 -11.87
N SER A 145 9.33 5.54 -10.69
CA SER A 145 8.57 6.16 -9.61
C SER A 145 8.07 7.55 -10.01
N THR A 146 6.96 7.96 -9.44
CA THR A 146 6.45 9.34 -9.54
C THR A 146 7.00 10.24 -8.43
N TYR A 147 7.69 9.66 -7.47
CA TYR A 147 8.37 10.36 -6.38
C TYR A 147 9.85 10.56 -6.69
N SER A 148 10.46 11.58 -6.09
CA SER A 148 11.91 11.79 -6.10
C SER A 148 12.59 11.10 -4.92
N LYS A 149 11.89 11.03 -3.79
CA LYS A 149 12.42 10.50 -2.53
C LYS A 149 11.29 10.09 -1.59
N HIS A 150 11.57 9.13 -0.71
CA HIS A 150 10.81 8.90 0.51
C HIS A 150 11.76 8.96 1.71
N THR A 151 11.27 9.44 2.85
CA THR A 151 11.91 9.28 4.15
C THR A 151 11.03 8.39 4.99
N SER A 152 11.55 7.25 5.43
CA SER A 152 10.80 6.23 6.17
C SER A 152 11.35 6.08 7.58
N TRP A 153 10.46 6.04 8.58
CA TRP A 153 10.74 5.74 9.98
C TRP A 153 10.31 4.31 10.27
N ILE A 154 11.27 3.47 10.62
CA ILE A 154 11.09 2.03 10.81
C ILE A 154 11.29 1.72 12.29
N ASP A 155 10.28 1.16 12.92
CA ASP A 155 10.34 0.67 14.31
C ASP A 155 11.47 -0.36 14.44
N LYS A 156 12.41 -0.12 15.34
CA LYS A 156 13.57 -1.02 15.56
C LYS A 156 13.18 -2.38 16.10
N SER A 157 12.06 -2.49 16.81
CA SER A 157 11.62 -3.73 17.45
C SER A 157 10.84 -4.65 16.52
N THR A 158 10.04 -4.06 15.62
CA THR A 158 9.13 -4.80 14.73
C THR A 158 9.50 -4.71 13.26
N LEU A 159 10.49 -3.87 12.90
CA LEU A 159 10.91 -3.56 11.53
C LEU A 159 9.77 -3.05 10.63
N ASN A 160 8.66 -2.64 11.21
CA ASN A 160 7.55 -2.05 10.48
C ASN A 160 7.78 -0.56 10.21
N ILE A 161 7.39 -0.08 9.04
CA ILE A 161 7.35 1.36 8.77
C ILE A 161 6.15 1.93 9.54
N ILE A 162 6.42 2.91 10.41
CA ILE A 162 5.37 3.59 11.20
C ILE A 162 5.03 4.99 10.69
N LYS A 163 5.98 5.61 9.97
CA LYS A 163 5.81 6.92 9.34
C LYS A 163 6.58 6.96 8.03
N GLU A 164 6.04 7.66 7.04
CA GLU A 164 6.74 7.94 5.79
C GLU A 164 6.37 9.33 5.26
N GLU A 165 7.36 10.04 4.76
CA GLU A 165 7.20 11.28 4.00
C GLU A 165 7.63 11.04 2.56
N SER A 166 6.79 11.47 1.59
CA SER A 166 7.05 11.28 0.17
C SER A 166 7.18 12.63 -0.52
N PHE A 167 8.16 12.75 -1.42
CA PHE A 167 8.51 13.99 -2.10
C PHE A 167 8.25 13.85 -3.60
N ASP A 168 7.68 14.90 -4.21
CA ASP A 168 7.40 14.93 -5.65
C ASP A 168 8.69 15.06 -6.49
N LYS A 169 8.56 15.10 -7.81
CA LYS A 169 9.70 15.23 -8.74
C LYS A 169 10.48 16.54 -8.61
N ARG A 170 9.92 17.55 -7.96
CA ARG A 170 10.58 18.83 -7.68
C ARG A 170 11.32 18.79 -6.35
N GLY A 171 11.20 17.68 -5.60
CA GLY A 171 11.75 17.53 -4.26
C GLY A 171 10.90 18.19 -3.17
N GLU A 172 9.65 18.56 -3.47
CA GLU A 172 8.73 19.15 -2.51
C GLU A 172 7.92 18.06 -1.80
N LEU A 173 7.68 18.23 -0.49
CA LEU A 173 6.87 17.31 0.29
C LEU A 173 5.43 17.28 -0.27
N ILE A 174 4.97 16.09 -0.64
CA ILE A 174 3.62 15.90 -1.18
C ILE A 174 2.72 15.09 -0.24
N LYS A 175 3.26 14.05 0.43
CA LYS A 175 2.48 13.20 1.33
C LYS A 175 3.19 12.95 2.65
N LYS A 176 2.40 12.95 3.72
CA LYS A 176 2.77 12.39 5.02
C LYS A 176 1.91 11.17 5.25
N LYS A 177 2.51 10.04 5.59
CA LYS A 177 1.82 8.78 5.85
C LYS A 177 2.16 8.30 7.25
N ARG A 178 1.17 7.78 7.96
CA ARG A 178 1.34 7.10 9.23
C ARG A 178 0.70 5.73 9.15
N PHE A 179 1.40 4.72 9.66
CA PHE A 179 0.98 3.33 9.60
C PHE A 179 0.81 2.80 11.02
N LEU A 180 -0.31 2.16 11.28
CA LEU A 180 -0.54 1.43 12.51
C LEU A 180 -0.59 -0.06 12.20
N HIS A 181 0.05 -0.83 13.05
CA HIS A 181 0.11 -2.28 12.95
C HIS A 181 -0.51 -2.92 14.18
N LYS A 182 -1.04 -4.13 14.02
CA LYS A 182 -1.47 -4.97 15.12
C LYS A 182 -0.94 -6.39 14.94
N LYS A 183 -0.72 -7.07 16.05
CA LYS A 183 -0.30 -8.48 16.03
C LYS A 183 -1.53 -9.37 15.87
N ILE A 184 -1.49 -10.28 14.87
CA ILE A 184 -2.49 -11.34 14.67
C ILE A 184 -1.70 -12.62 14.49
N LYS A 185 -1.87 -13.60 15.38
CA LYS A 185 -0.99 -14.77 15.50
C LYS A 185 0.47 -14.28 15.67
N ASP A 186 1.37 -14.72 14.79
CA ASP A 186 2.79 -14.33 14.80
C ASP A 186 3.11 -13.19 13.82
N TYR A 187 2.09 -12.62 13.16
CA TYR A 187 2.26 -11.59 12.13
C TYR A 187 1.97 -10.20 12.68
N TYR A 188 2.78 -9.22 12.29
CA TYR A 188 2.42 -7.81 12.40
C TYR A 188 1.75 -7.36 11.10
N VAL A 189 0.45 -7.12 11.16
CA VAL A 189 -0.36 -6.71 10.02
C VAL A 189 -0.76 -5.25 10.13
N MET A 190 -0.79 -4.57 9.01
CA MET A 190 -1.26 -3.18 8.96
C MET A 190 -2.74 -3.12 9.33
N SER A 191 -3.07 -2.27 10.29
CA SER A 191 -4.44 -2.04 10.78
C SER A 191 -5.01 -0.70 10.37
N GLN A 192 -4.16 0.29 10.07
CA GLN A 192 -4.57 1.61 9.61
C GLN A 192 -3.46 2.30 8.82
N ILE A 193 -3.87 3.09 7.82
CA ILE A 193 -3.02 4.06 7.12
C ILE A 193 -3.70 5.42 7.19
N ASP A 194 -3.01 6.42 7.71
CA ASP A 194 -3.41 7.83 7.58
C ASP A 194 -2.49 8.48 6.54
N VAL A 195 -3.07 9.12 5.55
CA VAL A 195 -2.35 9.85 4.49
C VAL A 195 -2.84 11.29 4.46
N GLU A 196 -1.91 12.24 4.53
CA GLU A 196 -2.14 13.65 4.30
C GLU A 196 -1.45 14.05 3.00
N ASN A 197 -2.19 14.55 2.02
CA ASN A 197 -1.63 15.26 0.88
C ASN A 197 -1.50 16.73 1.24
N VAL A 198 -0.28 17.15 1.59
CA VAL A 198 -0.03 18.50 2.11
C VAL A 198 -0.24 19.59 1.06
N GLN A 199 -0.02 19.28 -0.23
CA GLN A 199 -0.19 20.22 -1.33
C GLN A 199 -1.68 20.44 -1.67
N LYS A 200 -2.50 19.38 -1.57
CA LYS A 200 -3.95 19.44 -1.84
C LYS A 200 -4.79 19.76 -0.60
N LYS A 201 -4.19 19.73 0.59
CA LYS A 201 -4.91 19.81 1.88
C LYS A 201 -6.05 18.79 1.96
N HIS A 202 -5.76 17.56 1.56
CA HIS A 202 -6.69 16.45 1.50
C HIS A 202 -6.14 15.30 2.35
N THR A 203 -7.01 14.53 2.99
CA THR A 203 -6.59 13.40 3.81
C THR A 203 -7.36 12.15 3.44
N THR A 204 -6.68 11.02 3.54
CA THR A 204 -7.28 9.70 3.40
C THR A 204 -6.92 8.87 4.63
N LYS A 205 -7.94 8.29 5.28
CA LYS A 205 -7.77 7.30 6.34
C LYS A 205 -8.25 5.95 5.82
N VAL A 206 -7.43 4.94 5.92
CA VAL A 206 -7.77 3.55 5.58
C VAL A 206 -7.69 2.70 6.84
N ILE A 207 -8.77 2.03 7.19
CA ILE A 207 -8.87 1.14 8.35
C ILE A 207 -9.11 -0.27 7.85
N PHE A 208 -8.29 -1.21 8.30
CA PHE A 208 -8.41 -2.62 7.96
C PHE A 208 -9.05 -3.37 9.13
N ASP A 209 -10.30 -3.78 8.93
CA ASP A 209 -11.10 -4.51 9.89
C ASP A 209 -11.20 -5.99 9.51
N LYS A 210 -11.66 -6.83 10.46
CA LYS A 210 -11.89 -8.25 10.26
C LYS A 210 -10.75 -8.93 9.49
N ILE A 211 -9.51 -8.67 9.93
CA ILE A 211 -8.34 -9.24 9.26
C ILE A 211 -8.23 -10.72 9.64
N GLU A 212 -8.24 -11.56 8.62
CA GLU A 212 -8.06 -13.01 8.70
C GLU A 212 -6.81 -13.38 7.90
N VAL A 213 -5.89 -14.12 8.52
CA VAL A 213 -4.62 -14.56 7.90
C VAL A 213 -4.60 -16.08 7.75
N ASP A 214 -3.85 -16.58 6.75
CA ASP A 214 -3.65 -18.01 6.49
C ASP A 214 -4.99 -18.76 6.25
N GLN A 215 -5.82 -18.21 5.36
CA GLN A 215 -7.12 -18.76 5.01
C GLN A 215 -7.05 -19.76 3.84
N GLY A 216 -5.88 -19.96 3.25
CA GLY A 216 -5.69 -20.84 2.09
C GLY A 216 -6.22 -20.25 0.79
N ILE A 217 -6.10 -18.92 0.64
CA ILE A 217 -6.55 -18.21 -0.57
C ILE A 217 -5.77 -18.71 -1.79
N LYS A 218 -6.51 -19.20 -2.80
CA LYS A 218 -5.89 -19.78 -4.00
C LYS A 218 -5.49 -18.70 -5.01
N SER A 219 -4.34 -18.87 -5.63
CA SER A 219 -3.85 -17.96 -6.68
C SER A 219 -4.82 -17.79 -7.86
N SER A 220 -5.67 -18.80 -8.14
CA SER A 220 -6.72 -18.74 -9.17
C SER A 220 -7.80 -17.70 -8.92
N LEU A 221 -7.86 -17.13 -7.72
CA LEU A 221 -8.76 -16.01 -7.40
C LEU A 221 -8.34 -14.73 -8.14
N PHE A 222 -7.03 -14.52 -8.30
CA PHE A 222 -6.48 -13.27 -8.83
C PHE A 222 -6.48 -13.25 -10.36
N GLN A 223 -7.68 -13.27 -10.94
CA GLN A 223 -7.94 -13.27 -12.39
C GLN A 223 -9.04 -12.26 -12.74
N GLU A 224 -8.98 -11.70 -13.95
CA GLU A 224 -9.96 -10.72 -14.44
C GLU A 224 -11.42 -11.18 -14.33
N LYS A 225 -11.69 -12.47 -14.57
CA LYS A 225 -13.05 -13.00 -14.48
C LYS A 225 -13.68 -12.82 -13.08
N ASN A 226 -12.84 -12.79 -12.04
CA ASN A 226 -13.27 -12.67 -10.64
C ASN A 226 -13.52 -11.22 -10.21
N LEU A 227 -13.17 -10.24 -11.06
CA LEU A 227 -13.51 -8.83 -10.83
C LEU A 227 -15.01 -8.55 -10.97
N LYS A 228 -15.72 -9.34 -11.79
CA LYS A 228 -17.11 -9.06 -12.18
C LYS A 228 -18.16 -9.42 -11.13
N GLY A 229 -17.76 -10.15 -10.10
CA GLY A 229 -18.66 -10.59 -9.03
C GLY A 229 -18.16 -10.14 -7.67
N LEU A 230 -19.07 -9.76 -6.77
CA LEU A 230 -18.74 -9.53 -5.37
C LEU A 230 -18.31 -10.86 -4.72
N PRO A 231 -17.36 -10.84 -3.77
CA PRO A 231 -16.99 -12.04 -3.02
C PRO A 231 -18.20 -12.52 -2.20
N LYS A 232 -18.31 -13.85 -2.12
CA LYS A 232 -19.32 -14.50 -1.26
C LYS A 232 -18.91 -14.44 0.20
#